data_f44d1b96832b6d6febb9901271cec6f2
#
_entry.id   f44d1b96832b6d6febb9901271cec6f2
#
_cell.length_a   1.000
_cell.length_b   1.000
_cell.length_c   1.000
_cell.angle_alpha   90.00
_cell.angle_beta   90.00
_cell.angle_gamma   90.00
#
_symmetry.space_group_name_H-M   'P 1'
#
loop_
_entity.id
_entity.type
_entity.pdbx_description
1 polymer ?
#
loop_
_entity_poly.entity_id
_entity_poly.type
_entity_poly.pdbx_seq_one_letter_code
_entity_poly.pdbx_strand_id
1 'polypeptide(L)'
;MPITFDDIELSVIAAFIGLAVTLPITYLIVDRIIDNNEKKKLGPIEKLAKERLRSKLGVGFLTTFLITLVIDITSASREKSPIPKDVLLLHIEKLKTAQSDLETLLGVYSNVLDVEIARMTNDVVLQIEHLQEDFEYLAETQPRPPTESHASHMEQVLLKTVHLTKAELIALGTDDAQIRALEDWLTQYTRERRPLPKKEEPIAVRGGHTI
;
A
#
# COMPACT_ATOMS: atom_id res chain seq x y z
N MET A 1 -77.41 -3.14 2.33
CA MET A 1 -76.92 -2.61 1.05
C MET A 1 -76.24 -3.77 0.35
N PRO A 2 -76.62 -4.12 -0.87
CA PRO A 2 -75.90 -5.15 -1.62
C PRO A 2 -74.59 -4.60 -2.10
N ILE A 3 -73.49 -5.33 -1.81
CA ILE A 3 -72.13 -5.04 -2.33
C ILE A 3 -72.21 -5.25 -3.84
N THR A 4 -71.91 -4.20 -4.61
CA THR A 4 -71.90 -4.28 -6.07
C THR A 4 -70.54 -4.82 -6.56
N PHE A 5 -70.49 -5.40 -7.75
CA PHE A 5 -69.27 -5.96 -8.34
C PHE A 5 -68.18 -4.89 -8.48
N ASP A 6 -68.60 -3.66 -8.78
CA ASP A 6 -67.69 -2.49 -8.90
C ASP A 6 -66.99 -2.13 -7.57
N ASP A 7 -67.65 -2.33 -6.41
CA ASP A 7 -67.08 -2.09 -5.09
C ASP A 7 -66.00 -3.11 -4.76
N ILE A 8 -66.12 -4.34 -5.27
CA ILE A 8 -65.13 -5.40 -5.08
C ILE A 8 -63.88 -5.13 -5.95
N GLU A 9 -64.09 -4.73 -7.22
CA GLU A 9 -62.99 -4.40 -8.13
C GLU A 9 -62.17 -3.22 -7.61
N LEU A 10 -62.83 -2.14 -7.16
CA LEU A 10 -62.15 -0.97 -6.58
C LEU A 10 -61.35 -1.33 -5.32
N SER A 11 -61.90 -2.18 -4.50
CA SER A 11 -61.24 -2.65 -3.26
C SER A 11 -59.98 -3.49 -3.55
N VAL A 12 -60.06 -4.36 -4.57
CA VAL A 12 -58.93 -5.19 -5.02
C VAL A 12 -57.84 -4.33 -5.65
N ILE A 13 -58.19 -3.37 -6.49
CA ILE A 13 -57.24 -2.44 -7.12
C ILE A 13 -56.53 -1.59 -6.04
N ALA A 14 -57.28 -1.07 -5.05
CA ALA A 14 -56.72 -0.30 -3.96
C ALA A 14 -55.76 -1.13 -3.09
N ALA A 15 -56.08 -2.42 -2.86
CA ALA A 15 -55.18 -3.34 -2.14
C ALA A 15 -53.88 -3.63 -2.92
N PHE A 16 -53.97 -3.81 -4.24
CA PHE A 16 -52.78 -3.99 -5.09
C PHE A 16 -51.91 -2.75 -5.15
N ILE A 17 -52.47 -1.56 -5.25
CA ILE A 17 -51.74 -0.29 -5.22
C ILE A 17 -51.07 -0.12 -3.84
N GLY A 18 -51.79 -0.42 -2.76
CA GLY A 18 -51.24 -0.39 -1.42
C GLY A 18 -50.04 -1.32 -1.23
N LEU A 19 -50.14 -2.55 -1.72
CA LEU A 19 -49.04 -3.53 -1.70
C LEU A 19 -47.85 -3.09 -2.58
N ALA A 20 -48.11 -2.58 -3.76
CA ALA A 20 -47.10 -2.13 -4.71
C ALA A 20 -46.26 -0.94 -4.18
N VAL A 21 -46.84 -0.13 -3.30
CA VAL A 21 -46.15 1.01 -2.65
C VAL A 21 -45.48 0.61 -1.33
N THR A 22 -46.18 -0.19 -0.50
CA THR A 22 -45.67 -0.56 0.81
C THR A 22 -44.51 -1.55 0.79
N LEU A 23 -44.51 -2.51 -0.15
CA LEU A 23 -43.42 -3.50 -0.26
C LEU A 23 -42.06 -2.86 -0.56
N PRO A 24 -41.88 -1.97 -1.54
CA PRO A 24 -40.59 -1.31 -1.79
C PRO A 24 -40.15 -0.44 -0.61
N ILE A 25 -41.06 0.28 0.04
CA ILE A 25 -40.76 1.13 1.20
C ILE A 25 -40.32 0.26 2.38
N THR A 26 -41.03 -0.83 2.66
CA THR A 26 -40.66 -1.76 3.72
C THR A 26 -39.30 -2.39 3.47
N TYR A 27 -39.03 -2.80 2.22
CA TYR A 27 -37.73 -3.35 1.83
C TYR A 27 -36.60 -2.34 2.07
N LEU A 28 -36.76 -1.10 1.62
CA LEU A 28 -35.77 -0.02 1.81
C LEU A 28 -35.53 0.30 3.29
N ILE A 29 -36.58 0.26 4.14
CA ILE A 29 -36.45 0.49 5.57
C ILE A 29 -35.72 -0.66 6.24
N VAL A 30 -36.07 -1.91 5.91
CA VAL A 30 -35.43 -3.10 6.47
C VAL A 30 -33.97 -3.17 6.05
N ASP A 31 -33.67 -2.94 4.78
CA ASP A 31 -32.31 -2.91 4.24
C ASP A 31 -31.46 -1.85 4.98
N ARG A 32 -32.00 -0.65 5.17
CA ARG A 32 -31.31 0.44 5.89
C ARG A 32 -31.12 0.15 7.40
N ILE A 33 -32.06 -0.61 8.02
CA ILE A 33 -31.91 -1.02 9.43
C ILE A 33 -30.84 -2.11 9.55
N ILE A 34 -30.79 -3.05 8.62
CA ILE A 34 -29.79 -4.12 8.58
C ILE A 34 -28.41 -3.47 8.38
N ASP A 35 -28.22 -2.63 7.38
CA ASP A 35 -26.99 -1.91 7.10
C ASP A 35 -26.48 -1.10 8.31
N ASN A 36 -27.38 -0.37 8.98
CA ASN A 36 -27.02 0.40 10.17
C ASN A 36 -26.62 -0.49 11.35
N ASN A 37 -27.25 -1.65 11.51
CA ASN A 37 -26.91 -2.58 12.58
C ASN A 37 -25.57 -3.30 12.29
N GLU A 38 -25.31 -3.67 11.03
CA GLU A 38 -24.03 -4.23 10.61
C GLU A 38 -22.90 -3.22 10.77
N LYS A 39 -23.07 -1.99 10.29
CA LYS A 39 -22.08 -0.91 10.48
C LYS A 39 -21.78 -0.64 11.96
N LYS A 40 -22.78 -0.67 12.85
CA LYS A 40 -22.56 -0.53 14.29
C LYS A 40 -21.77 -1.68 14.90
N LYS A 41 -21.94 -2.90 14.42
CA LYS A 41 -21.22 -4.08 14.89
C LYS A 41 -19.82 -4.18 14.30
N LEU A 42 -19.67 -3.87 13.02
CA LEU A 42 -18.40 -4.01 12.30
C LEU A 42 -17.47 -2.81 12.47
N GLY A 43 -18.00 -1.61 12.69
CA GLY A 43 -17.22 -0.39 12.84
C GLY A 43 -16.09 -0.44 13.87
N PRO A 44 -16.29 -0.98 15.09
CA PRO A 44 -15.23 -1.16 16.07
C PRO A 44 -14.14 -2.14 15.60
N ILE A 45 -14.54 -3.21 14.88
CA ILE A 45 -13.63 -4.24 14.36
C ILE A 45 -12.81 -3.67 13.20
N GLU A 46 -13.46 -2.93 12.29
CA GLU A 46 -12.79 -2.22 11.19
C GLU A 46 -11.76 -1.21 11.73
N LYS A 47 -12.13 -0.44 12.75
CA LYS A 47 -11.22 0.49 13.41
C LYS A 47 -9.99 -0.23 13.98
N LEU A 48 -10.21 -1.35 14.67
CA LEU A 48 -9.14 -2.17 15.22
C LEU A 48 -8.23 -2.73 14.11
N ALA A 49 -8.82 -3.21 13.01
CA ALA A 49 -8.08 -3.70 11.85
C ALA A 49 -7.17 -2.61 11.27
N LYS A 50 -7.72 -1.41 11.04
CA LYS A 50 -6.97 -0.24 10.56
C LYS A 50 -5.85 0.17 11.50
N GLU A 51 -6.09 0.17 12.82
CA GLU A 51 -5.07 0.46 13.83
C GLU A 51 -3.94 -0.56 13.83
N ARG A 52 -4.26 -1.86 13.70
CA ARG A 52 -3.25 -2.93 13.60
C ARG A 52 -2.42 -2.83 12.33
N LEU A 53 -3.05 -2.61 11.17
CA LEU A 53 -2.34 -2.39 9.91
C LEU A 53 -1.42 -1.17 10.01
N ARG A 54 -1.93 -0.04 10.52
CA ARG A 54 -1.14 1.18 10.75
C ARG A 54 0.07 0.90 11.65
N SER A 55 -0.10 0.12 12.70
CA SER A 55 0.99 -0.25 13.61
C SER A 55 2.07 -1.09 12.91
N LYS A 56 1.69 -2.01 12.02
CA LYS A 56 2.64 -2.87 11.30
C LYS A 56 3.36 -2.14 10.16
N LEU A 57 2.62 -1.31 9.41
CA LEU A 57 3.15 -0.54 8.28
C LEU A 57 3.86 0.77 8.71
N GLY A 58 3.62 1.23 9.93
CA GLY A 58 4.04 2.55 10.42
C GLY A 58 5.55 2.73 10.54
N VAL A 59 5.94 3.71 11.34
CA VAL A 59 7.31 4.25 11.42
C VAL A 59 8.38 3.17 11.57
N GLY A 60 8.15 2.10 12.35
CA GLY A 60 9.13 1.03 12.55
C GLY A 60 9.44 0.23 11.29
N PHE A 61 8.44 -0.06 10.47
CA PHE A 61 8.64 -0.80 9.23
C PHE A 61 9.18 0.10 8.12
N LEU A 62 8.52 1.23 7.86
CA LEU A 62 8.85 2.10 6.73
C LEU A 62 10.15 2.88 6.92
N THR A 63 10.24 3.64 8.01
CA THR A 63 11.37 4.58 8.16
C THR A 63 12.64 3.90 8.59
N THR A 64 12.56 2.90 9.44
CA THR A 64 13.77 2.24 9.95
C THR A 64 14.20 1.09 9.07
N PHE A 65 13.27 0.25 8.63
CA PHE A 65 13.62 -0.99 7.95
C PHE A 65 13.78 -0.83 6.44
N LEU A 66 12.75 -0.39 5.70
CA LEU A 66 12.85 -0.27 4.24
C LEU A 66 13.89 0.76 3.81
N ILE A 67 14.01 1.87 4.54
CA ILE A 67 15.04 2.89 4.28
C ILE A 67 16.44 2.30 4.52
N THR A 68 16.63 1.53 5.59
CA THR A 68 17.91 0.85 5.85
C THR A 68 18.25 -0.10 4.70
N LEU A 69 17.30 -0.89 4.21
CA LEU A 69 17.52 -1.76 3.04
C LEU A 69 17.96 -0.98 1.80
N VAL A 70 17.33 0.17 1.52
CA VAL A 70 17.75 1.03 0.39
C VAL A 70 19.19 1.50 0.56
N ILE A 71 19.56 1.93 1.78
CA ILE A 71 20.92 2.41 2.07
C ILE A 71 21.93 1.28 1.92
N ASP A 72 21.68 0.11 2.49
CA ASP A 72 22.60 -1.03 2.47
C ASP A 72 22.87 -1.49 1.03
N ILE A 73 21.84 -1.68 0.21
CA ILE A 73 21.98 -2.09 -1.19
C ILE A 73 22.76 -1.05 -2.00
N THR A 74 22.43 0.23 -1.83
CA THR A 74 23.05 1.30 -2.62
C THR A 74 24.49 1.55 -2.20
N SER A 75 24.81 1.41 -0.91
CA SER A 75 26.18 1.50 -0.41
C SER A 75 27.02 0.33 -0.89
N ALA A 76 26.52 -0.90 -0.77
CA ALA A 76 27.21 -2.09 -1.24
C ALA A 76 27.54 -2.04 -2.73
N SER A 77 26.59 -1.59 -3.55
CA SER A 77 26.78 -1.43 -5.00
C SER A 77 27.83 -0.35 -5.31
N ARG A 78 27.78 0.80 -4.63
CA ARG A 78 28.71 1.92 -4.84
C ARG A 78 30.16 1.55 -4.42
N GLU A 79 30.30 0.89 -3.29
CA GLU A 79 31.58 0.50 -2.71
C GLU A 79 32.12 -0.80 -3.34
N LYS A 80 31.34 -1.46 -4.18
CA LYS A 80 31.63 -2.78 -4.76
C LYS A 80 32.00 -3.80 -3.69
N SER A 81 31.36 -3.69 -2.52
CA SER A 81 31.56 -4.58 -1.38
C SER A 81 30.34 -5.50 -1.20
N PRO A 82 30.54 -6.76 -0.80
CA PRO A 82 29.41 -7.63 -0.49
C PRO A 82 28.74 -7.19 0.81
N ILE A 83 27.41 -7.30 0.86
CA ILE A 83 26.69 -7.16 2.14
C ILE A 83 27.00 -8.41 2.97
N PRO A 84 27.36 -8.30 4.25
CA PRO A 84 27.61 -9.47 5.10
C PRO A 84 26.44 -10.45 5.11
N LYS A 85 26.72 -11.75 5.07
CA LYS A 85 25.69 -12.79 4.96
C LYS A 85 24.71 -12.78 6.13
N ASP A 86 25.20 -12.54 7.33
CA ASP A 86 24.39 -12.40 8.55
C ASP A 86 23.43 -11.22 8.48
N VAL A 87 23.83 -10.11 7.87
CA VAL A 87 22.97 -8.94 7.62
C VAL A 87 21.88 -9.30 6.59
N LEU A 88 22.24 -9.98 5.50
CA LEU A 88 21.27 -10.44 4.50
C LEU A 88 20.23 -11.38 5.13
N LEU A 89 20.67 -12.36 5.91
CA LEU A 89 19.76 -13.29 6.59
C LEU A 89 18.85 -12.57 7.58
N LEU A 90 19.35 -11.57 8.31
CA LEU A 90 18.52 -10.74 9.18
C LEU A 90 17.45 -9.96 8.40
N HIS A 91 17.81 -9.42 7.23
CA HIS A 91 16.86 -8.72 6.36
C HIS A 91 15.77 -9.67 5.82
N ILE A 92 16.16 -10.86 5.38
CA ILE A 92 15.21 -11.91 4.93
C ILE A 92 14.24 -12.29 6.05
N GLU A 93 14.74 -12.52 7.27
CA GLU A 93 13.89 -12.86 8.42
C GLU A 93 12.88 -11.76 8.75
N LYS A 94 13.31 -10.50 8.72
CA LYS A 94 12.43 -9.35 8.97
C LYS A 94 11.38 -9.19 7.86
N LEU A 95 11.74 -9.41 6.59
CA LEU A 95 10.80 -9.37 5.48
C LEU A 95 9.76 -10.49 5.62
N LYS A 96 10.19 -11.73 5.92
CA LYS A 96 9.28 -12.87 6.18
C LYS A 96 8.32 -12.60 7.33
N THR A 97 8.81 -12.00 8.40
CA THR A 97 7.97 -11.62 9.55
C THR A 97 6.94 -10.56 9.15
N ALA A 98 7.36 -9.52 8.42
CA ALA A 98 6.46 -8.47 7.96
C ALA A 98 5.39 -9.01 7.00
N GLN A 99 5.76 -9.87 6.05
CA GLN A 99 4.85 -10.55 5.15
C GLN A 99 3.80 -11.37 5.93
N SER A 100 4.25 -12.27 6.80
CA SER A 100 3.38 -13.13 7.61
C SER A 100 2.41 -12.34 8.49
N ASP A 101 2.87 -11.23 9.07
CA ASP A 101 2.04 -10.33 9.87
C ASP A 101 0.92 -9.70 9.02
N LEU A 102 1.25 -9.20 7.81
CA LEU A 102 0.27 -8.57 6.91
C LEU A 102 -0.71 -9.59 6.36
N GLU A 103 -0.25 -10.77 5.93
CA GLU A 103 -1.11 -11.86 5.47
C GLU A 103 -2.07 -12.33 6.57
N THR A 104 -1.59 -12.43 7.81
CA THR A 104 -2.42 -12.77 8.96
C THR A 104 -3.51 -11.73 9.19
N LEU A 105 -3.16 -10.43 9.12
CA LEU A 105 -4.12 -9.35 9.26
C LEU A 105 -5.15 -9.35 8.13
N LEU A 106 -4.72 -9.57 6.88
CA LEU A 106 -5.63 -9.73 5.74
C LEU A 106 -6.57 -10.91 5.94
N GLY A 107 -6.05 -12.08 6.34
CA GLY A 107 -6.87 -13.27 6.59
C GLY A 107 -7.93 -13.08 7.68
N VAL A 108 -7.55 -12.39 8.78
CA VAL A 108 -8.47 -12.16 9.91
C VAL A 108 -9.50 -11.07 9.61
N TYR A 109 -9.11 -10.02 8.88
CA TYR A 109 -9.93 -8.82 8.74
C TYR A 109 -10.45 -8.57 7.31
N SER A 110 -10.23 -9.48 6.36
CA SER A 110 -10.66 -9.34 4.95
C SER A 110 -12.12 -8.96 4.76
N ASN A 111 -13.01 -9.45 5.64
CA ASN A 111 -14.46 -9.21 5.56
C ASN A 111 -14.89 -7.84 6.14
N VAL A 112 -13.99 -7.12 6.81
CA VAL A 112 -14.31 -5.86 7.50
C VAL A 112 -13.45 -4.69 7.01
N LEU A 113 -12.33 -4.97 6.33
CA LEU A 113 -11.50 -3.95 5.70
C LEU A 113 -12.18 -3.46 4.41
N ASP A 114 -12.00 -2.18 4.14
CA ASP A 114 -12.31 -1.62 2.83
C ASP A 114 -11.54 -2.38 1.74
N VAL A 115 -12.22 -2.67 0.62
CA VAL A 115 -11.63 -3.43 -0.51
C VAL A 115 -10.36 -2.76 -1.03
N GLU A 116 -10.32 -1.43 -1.05
CA GLU A 116 -9.16 -0.68 -1.50
C GLU A 116 -7.97 -0.85 -0.53
N ILE A 117 -8.22 -0.79 0.78
CA ILE A 117 -7.18 -1.03 1.80
C ILE A 117 -6.67 -2.47 1.71
N ALA A 118 -7.57 -3.46 1.60
CA ALA A 118 -7.17 -4.86 1.46
C ALA A 118 -6.32 -5.09 0.20
N ARG A 119 -6.67 -4.45 -0.93
CA ARG A 119 -5.90 -4.50 -2.16
C ARG A 119 -4.52 -3.87 -2.00
N MET A 120 -4.44 -2.68 -1.40
CA MET A 120 -3.16 -1.99 -1.15
C MET A 120 -2.25 -2.81 -0.24
N THR A 121 -2.78 -3.40 0.83
CA THR A 121 -2.03 -4.29 1.73
C THR A 121 -1.48 -5.50 0.95
N ASN A 122 -2.30 -6.12 0.09
CA ASN A 122 -1.85 -7.23 -0.74
C ASN A 122 -0.75 -6.82 -1.72
N ASP A 123 -0.85 -5.63 -2.33
CA ASP A 123 0.18 -5.09 -3.21
C ASP A 123 1.51 -4.89 -2.47
N VAL A 124 1.48 -4.45 -1.20
CA VAL A 124 2.67 -4.37 -0.34
C VAL A 124 3.25 -5.75 -0.05
N VAL A 125 2.40 -6.74 0.29
CA VAL A 125 2.82 -8.13 0.54
C VAL A 125 3.57 -8.69 -0.67
N LEU A 126 3.04 -8.53 -1.88
CA LEU A 126 3.70 -8.99 -3.12
C LEU A 126 5.07 -8.31 -3.35
N GLN A 127 5.21 -7.02 -3.03
CA GLN A 127 6.52 -6.37 -3.14
C GLN A 127 7.52 -6.88 -2.09
N ILE A 128 7.06 -7.21 -0.88
CA ILE A 128 7.90 -7.82 0.16
C ILE A 128 8.38 -9.19 -0.28
N GLU A 129 7.54 -9.99 -0.92
CA GLU A 129 7.90 -11.30 -1.48
C GLU A 129 9.01 -11.17 -2.54
N HIS A 130 8.87 -10.27 -3.49
CA HIS A 130 9.92 -9.99 -4.48
C HIS A 130 11.25 -9.56 -3.83
N LEU A 131 11.18 -8.72 -2.78
CA LEU A 131 12.38 -8.33 -2.03
C LEU A 131 13.03 -9.51 -1.32
N GLN A 132 12.26 -10.45 -0.78
CA GLN A 132 12.81 -11.66 -0.15
C GLN A 132 13.59 -12.49 -1.18
N GLU A 133 13.01 -12.73 -2.35
CA GLU A 133 13.67 -13.47 -3.44
C GLU A 133 15.00 -12.82 -3.84
N ASP A 134 15.02 -11.50 -3.99
CA ASP A 134 16.23 -10.75 -4.32
C ASP A 134 17.30 -10.86 -3.23
N PHE A 135 16.93 -10.74 -1.94
CA PHE A 135 17.85 -10.89 -0.83
C PHE A 135 18.34 -12.33 -0.65
N GLU A 136 17.49 -13.34 -0.88
CA GLU A 136 17.87 -14.75 -0.89
C GLU A 136 18.90 -15.02 -1.99
N TYR A 137 18.67 -14.50 -3.18
CA TYR A 137 19.63 -14.60 -4.28
C TYR A 137 21.00 -13.98 -3.93
N LEU A 138 21.01 -12.78 -3.29
CA LEU A 138 22.25 -12.18 -2.84
C LEU A 138 22.94 -13.02 -1.76
N ALA A 139 22.20 -13.64 -0.85
CA ALA A 139 22.78 -14.49 0.19
C ALA A 139 23.39 -15.79 -0.39
N GLU A 140 22.84 -16.33 -1.46
CA GLU A 140 23.33 -17.53 -2.16
C GLU A 140 24.57 -17.21 -3.00
N THR A 141 24.65 -16.01 -3.58
CA THR A 141 25.75 -15.63 -4.48
C THR A 141 26.98 -15.07 -3.76
N GLN A 142 26.96 -15.00 -2.43
CA GLN A 142 28.10 -14.55 -1.61
C GLN A 142 29.40 -15.33 -1.97
N PRO A 143 30.57 -14.66 -1.94
CA PRO A 143 30.87 -13.28 -1.47
C PRO A 143 30.83 -12.20 -2.56
N ARG A 144 30.03 -12.33 -3.57
CA ARG A 144 29.98 -11.36 -4.68
C ARG A 144 29.16 -10.12 -4.27
N PRO A 145 29.63 -8.90 -4.55
CA PRO A 145 28.82 -7.71 -4.40
C PRO A 145 27.65 -7.73 -5.40
N PRO A 146 26.53 -7.06 -5.09
CA PRO A 146 25.44 -6.90 -6.06
C PRO A 146 25.96 -6.19 -7.32
N THR A 147 25.58 -6.69 -8.50
CA THR A 147 25.87 -5.99 -9.74
C THR A 147 25.10 -4.67 -9.78
N GLU A 148 25.59 -3.68 -10.52
CA GLU A 148 24.93 -2.38 -10.65
C GLU A 148 23.48 -2.53 -11.16
N SER A 149 23.26 -3.42 -12.13
CA SER A 149 21.91 -3.72 -12.63
C SER A 149 21.02 -4.33 -11.57
N HIS A 150 21.52 -5.30 -10.79
CA HIS A 150 20.74 -5.95 -9.72
C HIS A 150 20.42 -4.96 -8.60
N ALA A 151 21.43 -4.18 -8.16
CA ALA A 151 21.22 -3.15 -7.14
C ALA A 151 20.21 -2.09 -7.57
N SER A 152 20.24 -1.67 -8.85
CA SER A 152 19.27 -0.73 -9.42
C SER A 152 17.86 -1.33 -9.46
N HIS A 153 17.72 -2.62 -9.78
CA HIS A 153 16.45 -3.32 -9.74
C HIS A 153 15.88 -3.35 -8.31
N MET A 154 16.65 -3.84 -7.35
CA MET A 154 16.26 -3.90 -5.95
C MET A 154 15.88 -2.53 -5.39
N GLU A 155 16.64 -1.48 -5.74
CA GLU A 155 16.32 -0.12 -5.36
C GLU A 155 14.95 0.32 -5.90
N GLN A 156 14.63 0.01 -7.16
CA GLN A 156 13.32 0.33 -7.74
C GLN A 156 12.19 -0.40 -7.02
N VAL A 157 12.36 -1.70 -6.72
CA VAL A 157 11.38 -2.48 -5.97
C VAL A 157 11.19 -1.91 -4.56
N LEU A 158 12.28 -1.57 -3.86
CA LEU A 158 12.25 -0.95 -2.54
C LEU A 158 11.52 0.40 -2.54
N LEU A 159 11.85 1.29 -3.47
CA LEU A 159 11.18 2.59 -3.60
C LEU A 159 9.69 2.42 -3.93
N LYS A 160 9.34 1.47 -4.79
CA LYS A 160 7.94 1.14 -5.08
C LYS A 160 7.21 0.67 -3.82
N THR A 161 7.83 -0.20 -3.01
CA THR A 161 7.28 -0.67 -1.74
C THR A 161 7.05 0.50 -0.78
N VAL A 162 8.01 1.42 -0.66
CA VAL A 162 7.88 2.64 0.16
C VAL A 162 6.70 3.50 -0.31
N HIS A 163 6.54 3.69 -1.63
CA HIS A 163 5.42 4.47 -2.16
C HIS A 163 4.06 3.82 -1.91
N LEU A 164 3.95 2.50 -2.09
CA LEU A 164 2.72 1.75 -1.81
C LEU A 164 2.36 1.82 -0.33
N THR A 165 3.31 1.59 0.56
CA THR A 165 3.08 1.65 2.00
C THR A 165 2.72 3.07 2.45
N LYS A 166 3.33 4.11 1.86
CA LYS A 166 2.93 5.50 2.10
C LYS A 166 1.48 5.74 1.71
N ALA A 167 1.07 5.32 0.51
CA ALA A 167 -0.30 5.48 0.04
C ALA A 167 -1.30 4.76 0.95
N GLU A 168 -0.96 3.55 1.41
CA GLU A 168 -1.78 2.80 2.36
C GLU A 168 -1.87 3.48 3.73
N LEU A 169 -0.77 4.02 4.27
CA LEU A 169 -0.78 4.77 5.53
C LEU A 169 -1.67 6.02 5.44
N ILE A 170 -1.69 6.71 4.30
CA ILE A 170 -2.62 7.83 4.05
C ILE A 170 -4.07 7.33 4.08
N ALA A 171 -4.37 6.24 3.38
CA ALA A 171 -5.72 5.65 3.35
C ALA A 171 -6.18 5.16 4.74
N LEU A 172 -5.24 4.70 5.57
CA LEU A 172 -5.47 4.32 6.96
C LEU A 172 -5.65 5.53 7.90
N GLY A 173 -5.47 6.78 7.43
CA GLY A 173 -5.57 7.99 8.24
C GLY A 173 -4.42 8.14 9.25
N THR A 174 -3.20 7.83 8.84
CA THR A 174 -2.00 8.04 9.66
C THR A 174 -1.71 9.54 9.82
N ASP A 175 -1.06 9.92 10.93
CA ASP A 175 -0.70 11.30 11.23
C ASP A 175 0.16 11.93 10.10
N ASP A 176 -0.23 13.13 9.70
CA ASP A 176 0.45 13.92 8.66
C ASP A 176 1.94 14.17 8.93
N ALA A 177 2.35 14.19 10.21
CA ALA A 177 3.76 14.37 10.56
C ALA A 177 4.63 13.18 10.09
N GLN A 178 4.13 11.95 10.24
CA GLN A 178 4.84 10.75 9.79
C GLN A 178 4.91 10.69 8.27
N ILE A 179 3.81 11.05 7.60
CA ILE A 179 3.74 11.08 6.14
C ILE A 179 4.70 12.12 5.57
N ARG A 180 4.73 13.33 6.16
CA ARG A 180 5.65 14.40 5.75
C ARG A 180 7.12 13.99 5.94
N ALA A 181 7.47 13.41 7.07
CA ALA A 181 8.84 12.93 7.29
C ALA A 181 9.30 11.94 6.22
N LEU A 182 8.40 11.06 5.76
CA LEU A 182 8.68 10.13 4.68
C LEU A 182 8.80 10.84 3.32
N GLU A 183 7.97 11.84 3.05
CA GLU A 183 8.04 12.65 1.83
C GLU A 183 9.34 13.45 1.73
N ASP A 184 9.75 14.04 2.84
CA ASP A 184 11.01 14.78 2.94
C ASP A 184 12.19 13.85 2.67
N TRP A 185 12.20 12.65 3.26
CA TRP A 185 13.23 11.66 2.99
C TRP A 185 13.26 11.22 1.52
N LEU A 186 12.11 10.86 0.92
CA LEU A 186 12.01 10.46 -0.48
C LEU A 186 12.50 11.59 -1.41
N THR A 187 12.15 12.82 -1.10
CA THR A 187 12.54 14.01 -1.87
C THR A 187 14.06 14.21 -1.80
N GLN A 188 14.63 14.13 -0.60
CA GLN A 188 16.07 14.24 -0.39
C GLN A 188 16.82 13.12 -1.11
N TYR A 189 16.39 11.87 -0.94
CA TYR A 189 16.98 10.70 -1.58
C TYR A 189 16.98 10.82 -3.11
N THR A 190 15.86 11.22 -3.70
CA THR A 190 15.73 11.42 -5.15
C THR A 190 16.61 12.58 -5.66
N ARG A 191 16.77 13.63 -4.85
CA ARG A 191 17.61 14.80 -5.19
C ARG A 191 19.09 14.44 -5.18
N GLU A 192 19.55 13.70 -4.20
CA GLU A 192 20.94 13.27 -4.07
C GLU A 192 21.37 12.29 -5.17
N ARG A 193 20.42 11.55 -5.74
CA ARG A 193 20.63 10.60 -6.83
C ARG A 193 20.54 11.20 -8.23
N ARG A 194 20.03 12.41 -8.40
CA ARG A 194 20.08 13.06 -9.71
C ARG A 194 21.54 13.30 -10.08
N PRO A 195 22.00 12.79 -11.26
CA PRO A 195 23.33 13.14 -11.72
C PRO A 195 23.43 14.67 -11.78
N LEU A 196 24.47 15.21 -11.15
CA LEU A 196 24.77 16.63 -11.26
C LEU A 196 24.72 17.00 -12.74
N PRO A 197 24.05 18.11 -13.13
CA PRO A 197 24.06 18.56 -14.50
C PRO A 197 25.53 18.62 -14.94
N LYS A 198 25.87 17.89 -16.02
CA LYS A 198 27.23 17.95 -16.58
C LYS A 198 27.53 19.43 -16.73
N LYS A 199 28.57 19.92 -16.00
CA LYS A 199 29.10 21.25 -16.27
C LYS A 199 29.33 21.31 -17.77
N GLU A 200 28.58 22.16 -18.46
CA GLU A 200 28.85 22.45 -19.88
C GLU A 200 30.31 22.82 -19.92
N GLU A 201 31.12 22.01 -20.59
CA GLU A 201 32.48 22.39 -20.89
C GLU A 201 32.42 23.73 -21.66
N PRO A 202 33.14 24.75 -21.23
CA PRO A 202 33.11 26.03 -21.91
C PRO A 202 33.48 25.77 -23.39
N ILE A 203 32.56 26.11 -24.28
CA ILE A 203 32.78 26.03 -25.71
C ILE A 203 34.06 26.79 -25.99
N ALA A 204 35.11 26.04 -26.32
CA ALA A 204 36.38 26.64 -26.75
C ALA A 204 36.09 27.48 -28.00
N VAL A 205 36.03 28.78 -27.80
CA VAL A 205 35.94 29.73 -28.90
C VAL A 205 37.21 29.52 -29.71
N ARG A 206 37.10 28.76 -30.80
CA ARG A 206 38.16 28.68 -31.82
C ARG A 206 38.37 30.07 -32.37
N GLY A 207 39.47 30.69 -31.92
CA GLY A 207 39.92 31.95 -32.45
C GLY A 207 40.07 31.87 -33.96
N GLY A 208 39.27 32.68 -34.67
CA GLY A 208 39.43 32.89 -36.09
C GLY A 208 40.80 33.50 -36.38
N HIS A 209 41.62 32.81 -37.17
CA HIS A 209 42.75 33.43 -37.84
C HIS A 209 42.20 34.34 -38.91
N THR A 210 42.40 35.63 -38.69
CA THR A 210 42.33 36.65 -39.79
C THR A 210 43.67 36.67 -40.50
N ILE A 211 43.67 36.49 -41.83
CA ILE A 211 44.71 36.91 -42.76
C ILE A 211 44.25 38.16 -43.37
#